data_7a07325008db4a4236c58276f1ce62d6
#
_entry.id   7a07325008db4a4236c58276f1ce62d6
#
_cell.length_a   1.000
_cell.length_b   1.000
_cell.length_c   1.000
_cell.angle_alpha   90.00
_cell.angle_beta   90.00
_cell.angle_gamma   90.00
#
_symmetry.space_group_name_H-M   'P 1'
#
loop_
_entity.id
_entity.type
_entity.pdbx_description
1 polymer ?
#
loop_
_entity_poly.entity_id
_entity_poly.type
_entity_poly.pdbx_seq_one_letter_code
_entity_poly.pdbx_strand_id
1 'polypeptide(L)'
;MPAFKDSKTGKWFAKFYYTDWIGDRKQKWKRGFATKKEAQAFERDFLERQAGSPDMTFQSLYEIYIEDMSGRLKESTLAHKRNIYETKILPYFKNKPINEIQATDIRKWQTMLMRDSHNYKDTYLKSINNQFSCIMNYAKRFYNLTTDPCGRAGSMGKSNADEMDFWTLDEYLLFRESIQDKPASYLCFEVLYWTGMREGEMLALTASDIDFEKKTISINKTFSRNKGKDVITVPKTKKSKRVVAMPDFLAEELQDYINRQYMLDPKRRLFPYTKSFLSHEMLRGCKDSGVKKIRIHDLRHSHASLLINQGFDALTIAERLGHEKVSTTLNTYSHLFPHKQGELVQNLQDLLNPKSTLQTNELQTTNTEETSGKIIPMPIRHII
;
A
#
# COMPACT_ATOMS: atom_id res chain seq x y z
N MET A 1 -8.33 -18.09 45.00
CA MET A 1 -8.42 -18.52 43.60
C MET A 1 -7.67 -19.83 43.47
N PRO A 2 -8.34 -20.93 43.09
CA PRO A 2 -7.74 -22.26 43.09
C PRO A 2 -6.93 -22.50 41.84
N ALA A 3 -5.59 -22.59 41.98
CA ALA A 3 -4.73 -23.18 40.97
C ALA A 3 -4.28 -24.56 41.46
N PHE A 4 -4.30 -25.54 40.60
CA PHE A 4 -4.08 -26.94 40.92
C PHE A 4 -2.80 -27.41 40.28
N LYS A 5 -2.10 -28.37 40.96
CA LYS A 5 -0.91 -29.02 40.42
C LYS A 5 -1.29 -30.34 39.74
N ASP A 6 -0.90 -30.52 38.50
CA ASP A 6 -1.10 -31.77 37.80
C ASP A 6 -0.10 -32.81 38.29
N SER A 7 -0.59 -33.90 38.85
CA SER A 7 0.21 -34.97 39.46
C SER A 7 1.03 -35.75 38.42
N LYS A 8 0.64 -35.74 37.14
CA LYS A 8 1.36 -36.47 36.06
C LYS A 8 2.48 -35.67 35.46
N THR A 9 2.29 -34.34 35.32
CA THR A 9 3.25 -33.48 34.61
C THR A 9 4.04 -32.57 35.56
N GLY A 10 3.66 -32.49 36.83
CA GLY A 10 4.24 -31.58 37.82
C GLY A 10 3.96 -30.10 37.57
N LYS A 11 3.27 -29.76 36.49
CA LYS A 11 2.91 -28.37 36.09
C LYS A 11 1.61 -27.93 36.74
N TRP A 12 1.41 -26.61 36.79
CA TRP A 12 0.19 -26.03 37.34
C TRP A 12 -0.87 -25.82 36.25
N PHE A 13 -2.14 -25.85 36.65
CA PHE A 13 -3.27 -25.52 35.78
C PHE A 13 -4.30 -24.65 36.50
N ALA A 14 -4.97 -23.78 35.74
CA ALA A 14 -6.13 -23.00 36.21
C ALA A 14 -7.42 -23.69 35.76
N LYS A 15 -8.39 -23.78 36.68
CA LYS A 15 -9.73 -24.30 36.45
C LYS A 15 -10.71 -23.46 37.21
N PHE A 16 -11.57 -22.71 36.52
CA PHE A 16 -12.53 -21.80 37.12
C PHE A 16 -13.80 -21.68 36.31
N TYR A 17 -14.85 -21.14 36.91
CA TYR A 17 -16.12 -20.84 36.27
C TYR A 17 -16.21 -19.35 35.97
N TYR A 18 -16.88 -19.01 34.90
CA TYR A 18 -17.22 -17.65 34.52
C TYR A 18 -18.61 -17.62 33.88
N THR A 19 -19.26 -16.46 33.93
CA THR A 19 -20.53 -16.22 33.23
C THR A 19 -20.25 -15.55 31.92
N ASP A 20 -20.76 -16.10 30.81
CA ASP A 20 -20.61 -15.46 29.51
C ASP A 20 -21.60 -14.30 29.29
N TRP A 21 -21.52 -13.64 28.17
CA TRP A 21 -22.35 -12.47 27.84
C TRP A 21 -23.86 -12.81 27.67
N ILE A 22 -24.21 -14.09 27.50
CA ILE A 22 -25.60 -14.57 27.43
C ILE A 22 -26.13 -14.86 28.82
N GLY A 23 -25.27 -14.89 29.86
CA GLY A 23 -25.61 -15.24 31.21
C GLY A 23 -25.33 -16.72 31.57
N ASP A 24 -24.79 -17.49 30.66
CA ASP A 24 -24.49 -18.90 30.88
C ASP A 24 -23.21 -19.10 31.70
N ARG A 25 -23.29 -19.99 32.69
CA ARG A 25 -22.15 -20.38 33.50
C ARG A 25 -21.28 -21.41 32.76
N LYS A 26 -20.07 -20.99 32.31
CA LYS A 26 -19.09 -21.82 31.61
C LYS A 26 -17.85 -22.11 32.44
N GLN A 27 -17.18 -23.22 32.15
CA GLN A 27 -15.95 -23.60 32.83
C GLN A 27 -14.75 -23.43 31.88
N LYS A 28 -13.69 -22.76 32.34
CA LYS A 28 -12.41 -22.61 31.62
C LYS A 28 -11.33 -23.47 32.25
N TRP A 29 -10.57 -24.15 31.40
CA TRP A 29 -9.39 -24.90 31.80
C TRP A 29 -8.19 -24.46 30.98
N LYS A 30 -7.05 -24.23 31.65
CA LYS A 30 -5.76 -24.06 30.97
C LYS A 30 -4.66 -24.74 31.80
N ARG A 31 -3.85 -25.56 31.12
CA ARG A 31 -2.76 -26.36 31.73
C ARG A 31 -1.41 -25.83 31.27
N GLY A 32 -0.34 -26.27 31.96
CA GLY A 32 1.04 -26.09 31.50
C GLY A 32 1.78 -24.91 32.10
N PHE A 33 1.27 -24.27 33.15
CA PHE A 33 1.98 -23.20 33.85
C PHE A 33 3.14 -23.76 34.67
N ALA A 34 4.27 -23.01 34.69
CA ALA A 34 5.42 -23.41 35.47
C ALA A 34 5.19 -23.20 36.98
N THR A 35 4.44 -22.17 37.35
CA THR A 35 4.20 -21.79 38.74
C THR A 35 2.71 -21.63 39.08
N LYS A 36 2.39 -21.79 40.39
CA LYS A 36 1.04 -21.49 40.92
C LYS A 36 0.63 -20.05 40.66
N LYS A 37 1.58 -19.13 40.78
CA LYS A 37 1.38 -17.69 40.57
C LYS A 37 0.95 -17.38 39.13
N GLU A 38 1.56 -18.03 38.16
CA GLU A 38 1.18 -17.88 36.74
C GLU A 38 -0.24 -18.39 36.45
N ALA A 39 -0.62 -19.55 37.00
CA ALA A 39 -1.96 -20.10 36.84
C ALA A 39 -3.03 -19.17 37.46
N GLN A 40 -2.76 -18.61 38.64
CA GLN A 40 -3.64 -17.62 39.31
C GLN A 40 -3.69 -16.30 38.55
N ALA A 41 -2.57 -15.83 38.00
CA ALA A 41 -2.54 -14.63 37.19
C ALA A 41 -3.38 -14.79 35.92
N PHE A 42 -3.33 -15.97 35.27
CA PHE A 42 -4.17 -16.28 34.14
C PHE A 42 -5.67 -16.25 34.43
N GLU A 43 -6.09 -16.81 35.59
CA GLU A 43 -7.49 -16.78 36.00
C GLU A 43 -7.98 -15.34 36.23
N ARG A 44 -7.22 -14.55 36.96
CA ARG A 44 -7.53 -13.15 37.23
C ARG A 44 -7.66 -12.34 35.95
N ASP A 45 -6.67 -12.42 35.10
CA ASP A 45 -6.65 -11.73 33.80
C ASP A 45 -7.83 -12.13 32.91
N PHE A 46 -8.19 -13.42 32.88
CA PHE A 46 -9.36 -13.90 32.14
C PHE A 46 -10.69 -13.31 32.68
N LEU A 47 -10.85 -13.24 34.01
CA LEU A 47 -12.06 -12.66 34.63
C LEU A 47 -12.13 -11.14 34.42
N GLU A 48 -10.99 -10.44 34.49
CA GLU A 48 -10.88 -9.01 34.19
C GLU A 48 -11.24 -8.70 32.72
N ARG A 49 -10.81 -9.57 31.77
CA ARG A 49 -11.21 -9.49 30.36
C ARG A 49 -12.72 -9.63 30.18
N GLN A 50 -13.33 -10.62 30.84
CA GLN A 50 -14.79 -10.87 30.76
C GLN A 50 -15.59 -9.72 31.36
N ALA A 51 -15.09 -9.09 32.42
CA ALA A 51 -15.70 -7.93 33.03
C ALA A 51 -15.55 -6.63 32.21
N GLY A 52 -14.77 -6.67 31.12
CA GLY A 52 -14.47 -5.47 30.34
C GLY A 52 -13.65 -4.44 31.13
N SER A 53 -12.90 -4.88 32.14
CA SER A 53 -12.14 -4.00 33.03
C SER A 53 -10.88 -3.46 32.35
N PRO A 54 -10.57 -2.17 32.52
CA PRO A 54 -9.29 -1.60 32.07
C PRO A 54 -8.07 -2.08 32.88
N ASP A 55 -8.27 -2.92 33.92
CA ASP A 55 -7.19 -3.51 34.75
C ASP A 55 -6.49 -4.68 34.06
N MET A 56 -7.01 -5.13 32.90
CA MET A 56 -6.36 -6.17 32.11
C MET A 56 -4.97 -5.76 31.64
N THR A 57 -4.10 -6.75 31.44
CA THR A 57 -2.76 -6.51 30.90
C THR A 57 -2.80 -6.12 29.42
N PHE A 58 -1.76 -5.42 28.94
CA PHE A 58 -1.64 -5.07 27.53
C PHE A 58 -1.55 -6.34 26.64
N GLN A 59 -0.95 -7.42 27.12
CA GLN A 59 -0.94 -8.72 26.44
C GLN A 59 -2.37 -9.22 26.20
N SER A 60 -3.22 -9.13 27.20
CA SER A 60 -4.60 -9.57 27.13
C SER A 60 -5.42 -8.74 26.16
N LEU A 61 -5.26 -7.41 26.21
CA LEU A 61 -5.87 -6.52 25.25
C LEU A 61 -5.42 -6.84 23.80
N TYR A 62 -4.12 -7.12 23.60
CA TYR A 62 -3.58 -7.50 22.30
C TYR A 62 -4.23 -8.78 21.77
N GLU A 63 -4.35 -9.81 22.59
CA GLU A 63 -4.96 -11.09 22.17
C GLU A 63 -6.41 -10.89 21.74
N ILE A 64 -7.20 -10.16 22.53
CA ILE A 64 -8.59 -9.83 22.21
C ILE A 64 -8.67 -9.00 20.92
N TYR A 65 -7.82 -7.98 20.79
CA TYR A 65 -7.78 -7.12 19.61
C TYR A 65 -7.45 -7.88 18.34
N ILE A 66 -6.48 -8.79 18.36
CA ILE A 66 -6.10 -9.60 17.20
C ILE A 66 -7.20 -10.61 16.85
N GLU A 67 -7.87 -11.19 17.84
CA GLU A 67 -9.00 -12.10 17.62
C GLU A 67 -10.16 -11.36 16.92
N ASP A 68 -10.59 -10.20 17.45
CA ASP A 68 -11.63 -9.39 16.82
C ASP A 68 -11.24 -8.92 15.40
N MET A 69 -10.00 -8.50 15.20
CA MET A 69 -9.52 -8.05 13.89
C MET A 69 -9.33 -9.19 12.88
N SER A 70 -9.23 -10.44 13.32
CA SER A 70 -9.01 -11.59 12.42
C SER A 70 -10.15 -11.81 11.43
N GLY A 71 -11.39 -11.52 11.84
CA GLY A 71 -12.57 -11.58 10.96
C GLY A 71 -12.79 -10.33 10.10
N ARG A 72 -12.09 -9.22 10.39
CA ARG A 72 -12.32 -7.90 9.76
C ARG A 72 -11.22 -7.48 8.80
N LEU A 73 -10.00 -7.97 8.98
CA LEU A 73 -8.83 -7.55 8.21
C LEU A 73 -8.35 -8.66 7.27
N LYS A 74 -7.74 -8.25 6.16
CA LYS A 74 -7.02 -9.19 5.29
C LYS A 74 -5.83 -9.80 6.05
N GLU A 75 -5.54 -11.08 5.82
CA GLU A 75 -4.46 -11.80 6.50
C GLU A 75 -3.10 -11.10 6.40
N SER A 76 -2.78 -10.50 5.24
CA SER A 76 -1.52 -9.75 5.08
C SER A 76 -1.43 -8.52 5.99
N THR A 77 -2.56 -7.84 6.24
CA THR A 77 -2.63 -6.70 7.16
C THR A 77 -2.50 -7.16 8.60
N LEU A 78 -3.17 -8.27 8.93
CA LEU A 78 -3.12 -8.86 10.26
C LEU A 78 -1.71 -9.37 10.60
N ALA A 79 -1.04 -10.03 9.65
CA ALA A 79 0.34 -10.49 9.80
C ALA A 79 1.31 -9.32 10.05
N HIS A 80 1.16 -8.21 9.31
CA HIS A 80 1.96 -7.00 9.53
C HIS A 80 1.71 -6.40 10.92
N LYS A 81 0.44 -6.32 11.35
CA LYS A 81 0.09 -5.85 12.70
C LYS A 81 0.72 -6.75 13.77
N ARG A 82 0.52 -8.07 13.68
CA ARG A 82 1.13 -9.03 14.62
C ARG A 82 2.64 -8.83 14.74
N ASN A 83 3.34 -8.73 13.62
CA ASN A 83 4.77 -8.52 13.63
C ASN A 83 5.17 -7.25 14.41
N ILE A 84 4.49 -6.12 14.21
CA ILE A 84 4.79 -4.89 14.94
C ILE A 84 4.49 -5.05 16.44
N TYR A 85 3.33 -5.62 16.80
CA TYR A 85 2.99 -5.82 18.21
C TYR A 85 3.98 -6.74 18.91
N GLU A 86 4.27 -7.91 18.34
CA GLU A 86 5.12 -8.93 18.93
C GLU A 86 6.59 -8.51 19.04
N THR A 87 7.10 -7.76 18.05
CA THR A 87 8.53 -7.40 18.02
C THR A 87 8.84 -6.03 18.63
N LYS A 88 7.88 -5.08 18.66
CA LYS A 88 8.15 -3.68 19.03
C LYS A 88 7.35 -3.18 20.24
N ILE A 89 6.17 -3.72 20.50
CA ILE A 89 5.26 -3.19 21.52
C ILE A 89 5.19 -4.13 22.73
N LEU A 90 4.87 -5.41 22.51
CA LEU A 90 4.74 -6.39 23.60
C LEU A 90 6.01 -6.57 24.43
N PRO A 91 7.24 -6.55 23.89
CA PRO A 91 8.43 -6.65 24.72
C PRO A 91 8.51 -5.61 25.83
N TYR A 92 7.87 -4.44 25.65
CA TYR A 92 7.88 -3.35 26.62
C TYR A 92 6.63 -3.33 27.49
N PHE A 93 5.42 -3.52 26.92
CA PHE A 93 4.15 -3.28 27.60
C PHE A 93 3.40 -4.53 28.06
N LYS A 94 3.76 -5.73 27.63
CA LYS A 94 2.92 -6.95 27.76
C LYS A 94 2.32 -7.19 29.15
N ASN A 95 3.08 -6.93 30.23
CA ASN A 95 2.67 -7.22 31.59
C ASN A 95 2.02 -6.03 32.30
N LYS A 96 1.98 -4.87 31.66
CA LYS A 96 1.47 -3.65 32.30
C LYS A 96 -0.06 -3.58 32.15
N PRO A 97 -0.81 -3.30 33.24
CA PRO A 97 -2.24 -3.00 33.14
C PRO A 97 -2.48 -1.78 32.25
N ILE A 98 -3.53 -1.83 31.40
CA ILE A 98 -3.74 -0.76 30.41
C ILE A 98 -4.12 0.57 31.02
N ASN A 99 -4.80 0.58 32.19
CA ASN A 99 -5.13 1.78 32.95
C ASN A 99 -3.92 2.43 33.64
N GLU A 100 -2.83 1.67 33.85
CA GLU A 100 -1.59 2.15 34.45
C GLU A 100 -0.58 2.68 33.43
N ILE A 101 -0.86 2.55 32.13
CA ILE A 101 0.02 3.07 31.07
C ILE A 101 -0.07 4.59 31.06
N GLN A 102 1.05 5.24 31.38
CA GLN A 102 1.16 6.70 31.39
C GLN A 102 1.87 7.24 30.15
N ALA A 103 1.66 8.53 29.88
CA ALA A 103 2.36 9.22 28.79
C ALA A 103 3.91 9.14 28.93
N THR A 104 4.41 9.14 30.16
CA THR A 104 5.83 8.98 30.46
C THR A 104 6.38 7.62 30.03
N ASP A 105 5.60 6.53 30.18
CA ASP A 105 6.02 5.20 29.73
C ASP A 105 6.12 5.14 28.20
N ILE A 106 5.11 5.73 27.54
CA ILE A 106 5.08 5.81 26.07
C ILE A 106 6.29 6.61 25.57
N ARG A 107 6.61 7.75 26.20
CA ARG A 107 7.78 8.57 25.80
C ARG A 107 9.09 7.82 26.00
N LYS A 108 9.25 7.07 27.09
CA LYS A 108 10.43 6.23 27.31
C LYS A 108 10.57 5.15 26.24
N TRP A 109 9.47 4.47 25.92
CA TRP A 109 9.42 3.46 24.85
C TRP A 109 9.72 4.06 23.46
N GLN A 110 9.14 5.22 23.12
CA GLN A 110 9.43 5.94 21.89
C GLN A 110 10.91 6.30 21.79
N THR A 111 11.49 6.85 22.88
CA THR A 111 12.90 7.22 22.92
C THR A 111 13.83 6.00 22.75
N MET A 112 13.45 4.87 23.35
CA MET A 112 14.17 3.60 23.17
C MET A 112 14.19 3.18 21.71
N LEU A 113 13.04 3.20 21.03
CA LEU A 113 12.95 2.83 19.60
C LEU A 113 13.67 3.81 18.67
N MET A 114 13.64 5.11 18.98
CA MET A 114 14.34 6.13 18.18
C MET A 114 15.87 6.05 18.32
N ARG A 115 16.36 5.54 19.46
CA ARG A 115 17.78 5.33 19.72
C ARG A 115 18.28 3.91 19.43
N ASP A 116 17.40 3.06 18.89
CA ASP A 116 17.73 1.68 18.56
C ASP A 116 18.84 1.63 17.49
N SER A 117 19.77 0.71 17.65
CA SER A 117 20.89 0.48 16.73
C SER A 117 20.47 0.15 15.28
N HIS A 118 19.24 -0.32 15.08
CA HIS A 118 18.68 -0.57 13.75
C HIS A 118 18.39 0.71 12.95
N ASN A 119 18.46 1.89 13.54
CA ASN A 119 18.25 3.19 12.91
C ASN A 119 16.96 3.22 12.06
N TYR A 120 15.83 2.99 12.69
CA TYR A 120 14.53 2.93 12.01
C TYR A 120 14.18 4.25 11.32
N LYS A 121 13.71 4.17 10.07
CA LYS A 121 13.20 5.36 9.35
C LYS A 121 12.00 5.96 10.08
N ASP A 122 11.88 7.28 10.02
CA ASP A 122 10.81 8.08 10.65
C ASP A 122 9.40 7.55 10.30
N THR A 123 9.16 7.19 9.05
CA THR A 123 7.88 6.62 8.59
C THR A 123 7.55 5.28 9.23
N TYR A 124 8.56 4.44 9.50
CA TYR A 124 8.38 3.18 10.21
C TYR A 124 8.09 3.40 11.70
N LEU A 125 8.82 4.31 12.35
CA LEU A 125 8.56 4.73 13.73
C LEU A 125 7.12 5.26 13.86
N LYS A 126 6.68 6.11 12.91
CA LYS A 126 5.29 6.58 12.84
C LYS A 126 4.29 5.43 12.71
N SER A 127 4.59 4.44 11.87
CA SER A 127 3.74 3.25 11.71
C SER A 127 3.61 2.46 13.02
N ILE A 128 4.71 2.23 13.74
CA ILE A 128 4.71 1.57 15.06
C ILE A 128 3.85 2.36 16.06
N ASN A 129 4.05 3.67 16.13
CA ASN A 129 3.27 4.55 17.02
C ASN A 129 1.78 4.49 16.69
N ASN A 130 1.41 4.49 15.42
CA ASN A 130 0.01 4.39 14.98
C ASN A 130 -0.62 3.05 15.40
N GLN A 131 0.13 1.93 15.36
CA GLN A 131 -0.38 0.64 15.85
C GLN A 131 -0.63 0.67 17.35
N PHE A 132 0.27 1.25 18.14
CA PHE A 132 0.07 1.42 19.58
C PHE A 132 -1.17 2.28 19.88
N SER A 133 -1.30 3.44 19.23
CA SER A 133 -2.46 4.31 19.39
C SER A 133 -3.77 3.63 18.95
N CYS A 134 -3.72 2.79 17.92
CA CYS A 134 -4.88 2.06 17.42
C CYS A 134 -5.44 1.09 18.48
N ILE A 135 -4.60 0.33 19.16
CA ILE A 135 -5.07 -0.61 20.22
C ILE A 135 -5.50 0.12 21.49
N MET A 136 -4.84 1.22 21.85
CA MET A 136 -5.27 2.05 22.99
C MET A 136 -6.63 2.72 22.73
N ASN A 137 -6.89 3.18 21.52
CA ASN A 137 -8.20 3.68 21.10
C ASN A 137 -9.27 2.58 21.09
N TYR A 138 -8.90 1.35 20.76
CA TYR A 138 -9.78 0.19 20.87
C TYR A 138 -10.16 -0.04 22.33
N ALA A 139 -9.19 0.03 23.26
CA ALA A 139 -9.44 -0.07 24.70
C ALA A 139 -10.35 1.05 25.22
N LYS A 140 -10.14 2.30 24.76
CA LYS A 140 -11.04 3.43 25.10
C LYS A 140 -12.47 3.18 24.65
N ARG A 141 -12.67 2.62 23.46
CA ARG A 141 -13.99 2.38 22.87
C ARG A 141 -14.75 1.22 23.51
N PHE A 142 -14.05 0.13 23.83
CA PHE A 142 -14.69 -1.14 24.19
C PHE A 142 -14.41 -1.61 25.63
N TYR A 143 -13.41 -1.05 26.32
CA TYR A 143 -12.95 -1.51 27.63
C TYR A 143 -12.86 -0.37 28.64
N ASN A 144 -13.65 0.68 28.48
CA ASN A 144 -13.81 1.79 29.44
C ASN A 144 -12.49 2.45 29.86
N LEU A 145 -11.45 2.43 29.04
CA LEU A 145 -10.23 3.17 29.33
C LEU A 145 -10.51 4.67 29.20
N THR A 146 -10.56 5.37 30.35
CA THR A 146 -10.92 6.80 30.45
C THR A 146 -9.75 7.74 30.13
N THR A 147 -8.52 7.24 30.27
CA THR A 147 -7.30 8.04 30.05
C THR A 147 -6.88 8.06 28.57
N ASP A 148 -6.22 9.13 28.15
CA ASP A 148 -5.60 9.23 26.82
C ASP A 148 -4.07 9.44 26.93
N PRO A 149 -3.32 8.39 27.29
CA PRO A 149 -1.88 8.52 27.41
C PRO A 149 -1.18 8.73 26.06
N CYS A 150 -1.79 8.25 24.95
CA CYS A 150 -1.24 8.43 23.60
C CYS A 150 -1.29 9.88 23.14
N GLY A 151 -2.42 10.56 23.33
CA GLY A 151 -2.58 11.97 22.99
C GLY A 151 -1.61 12.86 23.78
N ARG A 152 -1.44 12.58 25.09
CA ARG A 152 -0.50 13.30 25.96
C ARG A 152 0.97 13.03 25.61
N ALA A 153 1.33 11.80 25.24
CA ALA A 153 2.69 11.45 24.87
C ALA A 153 3.09 12.08 23.51
N GLY A 154 2.14 12.29 22.64
CA GLY A 154 2.40 12.69 21.26
C GLY A 154 2.92 11.52 20.41
N SER A 155 3.25 11.81 19.17
CA SER A 155 3.69 10.82 18.20
C SER A 155 5.21 10.79 18.06
N MET A 156 5.76 9.67 17.60
CA MET A 156 7.15 9.57 17.10
C MET A 156 7.15 9.39 15.59
N GLY A 157 8.26 9.81 14.96
CA GLY A 157 8.46 9.73 13.51
C GLY A 157 7.59 10.70 12.72
N LYS A 158 7.75 10.69 11.39
CA LYS A 158 7.07 11.58 10.43
C LYS A 158 6.14 10.80 9.52
N SER A 159 5.06 11.43 9.08
CA SER A 159 4.09 10.83 8.15
C SER A 159 4.57 10.84 6.70
N ASN A 160 5.36 11.86 6.34
CA ASN A 160 5.86 12.02 4.99
C ASN A 160 7.17 11.25 4.82
N ALA A 161 7.25 10.45 3.78
CA ALA A 161 8.51 9.89 3.32
C ALA A 161 9.37 11.00 2.70
N ASP A 162 10.68 10.75 2.61
CA ASP A 162 11.57 11.57 1.79
C ASP A 162 11.06 11.59 0.34
N GLU A 163 11.53 12.56 -0.46
CA GLU A 163 11.21 12.65 -1.88
C GLU A 163 11.45 11.30 -2.57
N MET A 164 10.54 10.96 -3.48
CA MET A 164 10.59 9.68 -4.17
C MET A 164 11.54 9.78 -5.34
N ASP A 165 12.49 8.83 -5.40
CA ASP A 165 13.29 8.64 -6.60
C ASP A 165 12.43 8.12 -7.76
N PHE A 166 12.70 8.62 -8.95
CA PHE A 166 12.15 8.11 -10.20
C PHE A 166 13.18 8.24 -11.32
N TRP A 167 12.99 7.53 -12.40
CA TRP A 167 13.78 7.66 -13.61
C TRP A 167 13.14 8.62 -14.60
N THR A 168 13.97 9.42 -15.25
CA THR A 168 13.60 10.10 -16.49
C THR A 168 13.46 9.09 -17.62
N LEU A 169 12.95 9.54 -18.76
CA LEU A 169 12.87 8.68 -19.95
C LEU A 169 14.27 8.20 -20.38
N ASP A 170 15.25 9.10 -20.40
CA ASP A 170 16.62 8.76 -20.82
C ASP A 170 17.26 7.73 -19.86
N GLU A 171 17.10 7.91 -18.55
CA GLU A 171 17.56 6.91 -17.56
C GLU A 171 16.89 5.55 -17.77
N TYR A 172 15.60 5.53 -18.09
CA TYR A 172 14.89 4.29 -18.38
C TYR A 172 15.39 3.63 -19.68
N LEU A 173 15.62 4.38 -20.73
CA LEU A 173 16.13 3.86 -22.00
C LEU A 173 17.53 3.24 -21.85
N LEU A 174 18.43 3.88 -21.09
CA LEU A 174 19.74 3.31 -20.76
C LEU A 174 19.61 1.97 -19.96
N PHE A 175 18.73 1.94 -18.98
CA PHE A 175 18.44 0.72 -18.22
C PHE A 175 17.85 -0.38 -19.15
N ARG A 176 16.90 -0.01 -19.99
CA ARG A 176 16.23 -0.88 -20.95
C ARG A 176 17.23 -1.62 -21.85
N GLU A 177 18.22 -0.93 -22.37
CA GLU A 177 19.27 -1.51 -23.22
C GLU A 177 20.10 -2.57 -22.47
N SER A 178 20.39 -2.36 -21.20
CA SER A 178 21.23 -3.25 -20.39
C SER A 178 20.56 -4.59 -20.01
N ILE A 179 19.24 -4.73 -20.21
CA ILE A 179 18.48 -5.93 -19.80
C ILE A 179 17.88 -6.72 -20.97
N GLN A 180 18.21 -6.37 -22.22
CA GLN A 180 17.68 -7.03 -23.43
C GLN A 180 18.10 -8.49 -23.57
N ASP A 181 19.20 -8.88 -22.92
CA ASP A 181 19.71 -10.26 -22.89
C ASP A 181 18.73 -11.28 -22.29
N LYS A 182 17.75 -10.82 -21.50
CA LYS A 182 16.72 -11.65 -20.88
C LYS A 182 15.31 -11.17 -21.26
N PRO A 183 14.74 -11.68 -22.36
CA PRO A 183 13.47 -11.18 -22.90
C PRO A 183 12.32 -11.11 -21.89
N ALA A 184 12.24 -12.09 -20.96
CA ALA A 184 11.18 -12.09 -19.94
C ALA A 184 11.39 -10.99 -18.89
N SER A 185 12.63 -10.72 -18.44
CA SER A 185 12.94 -9.61 -17.55
C SER A 185 12.67 -8.28 -18.22
N TYR A 186 13.21 -8.12 -19.44
CA TYR A 186 13.00 -6.95 -20.28
C TYR A 186 11.51 -6.59 -20.38
N LEU A 187 10.68 -7.55 -20.77
CA LEU A 187 9.25 -7.31 -20.96
C LEU A 187 8.51 -6.99 -19.64
N CYS A 188 8.95 -7.56 -18.52
CA CYS A 188 8.40 -7.16 -17.21
C CYS A 188 8.61 -5.66 -16.94
N PHE A 189 9.79 -5.13 -17.22
CA PHE A 189 10.11 -3.71 -17.03
C PHE A 189 9.40 -2.82 -18.03
N GLU A 190 9.30 -3.23 -19.31
CA GLU A 190 8.52 -2.54 -20.34
C GLU A 190 7.05 -2.38 -19.89
N VAL A 191 6.41 -3.47 -19.45
CA VAL A 191 5.04 -3.42 -18.96
C VAL A 191 4.92 -2.48 -17.77
N LEU A 192 5.82 -2.57 -16.78
CA LEU A 192 5.77 -1.72 -15.58
C LEU A 192 5.95 -0.23 -15.91
N TYR A 193 6.93 0.10 -16.75
CA TYR A 193 7.25 1.48 -17.08
C TYR A 193 6.17 2.12 -17.96
N TRP A 194 5.74 1.47 -19.04
CA TRP A 194 4.82 2.08 -20.00
C TRP A 194 3.34 2.02 -19.60
N THR A 195 2.97 1.20 -18.63
CA THR A 195 1.58 1.14 -18.15
C THR A 195 1.39 1.76 -16.77
N GLY A 196 2.47 1.92 -15.99
CA GLY A 196 2.41 2.40 -14.63
C GLY A 196 1.65 1.49 -13.66
N MET A 197 1.40 0.22 -14.03
CA MET A 197 0.72 -0.72 -13.14
C MET A 197 1.59 -1.10 -11.93
N ARG A 198 0.96 -1.59 -10.86
CA ARG A 198 1.70 -2.06 -9.69
C ARG A 198 2.42 -3.37 -9.99
N GLU A 199 3.59 -3.57 -9.38
CA GLU A 199 4.37 -4.81 -9.51
C GLU A 199 3.52 -6.08 -9.30
N GLY A 200 2.67 -6.11 -8.28
CA GLY A 200 1.79 -7.26 -8.03
C GLY A 200 0.68 -7.42 -9.06
N GLU A 201 0.24 -6.36 -9.73
CA GLU A 201 -0.72 -6.39 -10.83
C GLU A 201 -0.05 -7.00 -12.06
N MET A 202 1.17 -6.58 -12.42
CA MET A 202 1.95 -7.12 -13.52
C MET A 202 2.27 -8.61 -13.31
N LEU A 203 2.73 -9.00 -12.12
CA LEU A 203 3.02 -10.41 -11.81
C LEU A 203 1.77 -11.32 -11.79
N ALA A 204 0.57 -10.75 -11.76
CA ALA A 204 -0.69 -11.49 -11.84
C ALA A 204 -1.24 -11.60 -13.26
N LEU A 205 -0.67 -10.90 -14.25
CA LEU A 205 -1.16 -10.90 -15.62
C LEU A 205 -1.17 -12.30 -16.24
N THR A 206 -2.20 -12.56 -17.02
CA THR A 206 -2.38 -13.75 -17.86
C THR A 206 -2.64 -13.30 -19.28
N ALA A 207 -2.44 -14.16 -20.27
CA ALA A 207 -2.70 -13.82 -21.67
C ALA A 207 -4.17 -13.38 -21.89
N SER A 208 -5.11 -13.95 -21.15
CA SER A 208 -6.54 -13.58 -21.22
C SER A 208 -6.87 -12.17 -20.69
N ASP A 209 -5.94 -11.49 -20.04
CA ASP A 209 -6.13 -10.09 -19.62
C ASP A 209 -5.77 -9.07 -20.71
N ILE A 210 -5.20 -9.51 -21.84
CA ILE A 210 -4.68 -8.68 -22.92
C ILE A 210 -5.62 -8.76 -24.12
N ASP A 211 -6.10 -7.63 -24.58
CA ASP A 211 -6.85 -7.47 -25.82
C ASP A 211 -5.91 -6.82 -26.86
N PHE A 212 -5.41 -7.61 -27.81
CA PHE A 212 -4.46 -7.14 -28.82
C PHE A 212 -5.12 -6.32 -29.93
N GLU A 213 -6.40 -6.53 -30.20
CA GLU A 213 -7.14 -5.74 -31.18
C GLU A 213 -7.34 -4.30 -30.67
N LYS A 214 -7.74 -4.16 -29.40
CA LYS A 214 -7.91 -2.86 -28.75
C LYS A 214 -6.63 -2.32 -28.13
N LYS A 215 -5.55 -3.09 -28.13
CA LYS A 215 -4.26 -2.77 -27.50
C LYS A 215 -4.42 -2.35 -26.04
N THR A 216 -5.13 -3.17 -25.25
CA THR A 216 -5.46 -2.86 -23.85
C THR A 216 -5.14 -4.02 -22.91
N ILE A 217 -4.83 -3.69 -21.66
CA ILE A 217 -4.63 -4.65 -20.56
C ILE A 217 -5.71 -4.44 -19.50
N SER A 218 -6.43 -5.50 -19.16
CA SER A 218 -7.39 -5.56 -18.06
C SER A 218 -6.71 -5.85 -16.74
N ILE A 219 -6.63 -4.86 -15.84
CA ILE A 219 -6.05 -5.03 -14.51
C ILE A 219 -7.16 -5.35 -13.51
N ASN A 220 -7.30 -6.62 -13.15
CA ASN A 220 -8.42 -7.13 -12.33
C ASN A 220 -7.96 -8.00 -11.15
N LYS A 221 -6.66 -8.28 -11.02
CA LYS A 221 -6.07 -9.15 -10.01
C LYS A 221 -4.67 -8.66 -9.60
N THR A 222 -4.19 -9.14 -8.46
CA THR A 222 -2.85 -8.84 -7.96
C THR A 222 -2.23 -10.07 -7.32
N PHE A 223 -0.95 -10.27 -7.57
CA PHE A 223 -0.13 -11.34 -7.02
C PHE A 223 0.55 -10.89 -5.75
N SER A 224 0.61 -11.78 -4.78
CA SER A 224 1.43 -11.66 -3.58
C SER A 224 1.95 -13.03 -3.18
N ARG A 225 3.09 -13.09 -2.51
CA ARG A 225 3.62 -14.33 -1.92
C ARG A 225 3.56 -14.22 -0.41
N ASN A 226 2.84 -15.13 0.24
CA ASN A 226 2.68 -15.14 1.69
C ASN A 226 3.12 -16.50 2.25
N LYS A 227 4.08 -16.49 3.18
CA LYS A 227 4.66 -17.72 3.79
C LYS A 227 5.07 -18.77 2.74
N GLY A 228 5.70 -18.32 1.65
CA GLY A 228 6.15 -19.20 0.56
C GLY A 228 5.07 -19.64 -0.44
N LYS A 229 3.79 -19.33 -0.21
CA LYS A 229 2.67 -19.66 -1.10
C LYS A 229 2.30 -18.48 -1.98
N ASP A 230 2.08 -18.75 -3.26
CA ASP A 230 1.61 -17.76 -4.23
C ASP A 230 0.10 -17.54 -4.03
N VAL A 231 -0.31 -16.29 -3.90
CA VAL A 231 -1.70 -15.88 -3.66
C VAL A 231 -2.09 -14.82 -4.68
N ILE A 232 -3.11 -15.11 -5.48
CA ILE A 232 -3.73 -14.15 -6.38
C ILE A 232 -5.03 -13.66 -5.74
N THR A 233 -5.18 -12.34 -5.61
CA THR A 233 -6.36 -11.73 -5.00
C THR A 233 -6.93 -10.64 -5.90
N VAL A 234 -8.21 -10.32 -5.70
CA VAL A 234 -8.85 -9.17 -6.33
C VAL A 234 -8.27 -7.87 -5.73
N PRO A 235 -8.10 -6.80 -6.51
CA PRO A 235 -7.66 -5.50 -6.00
C PRO A 235 -8.52 -4.99 -4.84
N LYS A 236 -7.91 -4.14 -3.99
CA LYS A 236 -8.56 -3.67 -2.75
C LYS A 236 -9.74 -2.72 -2.99
N THR A 237 -9.71 -1.94 -4.07
CA THR A 237 -10.73 -0.93 -4.37
C THR A 237 -11.32 -1.13 -5.77
N LYS A 238 -12.55 -0.64 -5.99
CA LYS A 238 -13.21 -0.72 -7.30
C LYS A 238 -12.40 -0.03 -8.41
N LYS A 239 -11.81 1.15 -8.14
CA LYS A 239 -11.00 1.91 -9.11
C LYS A 239 -9.65 1.25 -9.43
N SER A 240 -9.19 0.31 -8.59
CA SER A 240 -8.00 -0.49 -8.92
C SER A 240 -8.26 -1.48 -10.05
N LYS A 241 -9.53 -1.86 -10.30
CA LYS A 241 -9.92 -2.57 -11.51
C LYS A 241 -10.07 -1.55 -12.62
N ARG A 242 -9.24 -1.67 -13.64
CA ARG A 242 -9.18 -0.73 -14.74
C ARG A 242 -8.65 -1.39 -16.01
N VAL A 243 -8.89 -0.75 -17.12
CA VAL A 243 -8.29 -1.10 -18.42
C VAL A 243 -7.27 -0.02 -18.76
N VAL A 244 -6.07 -0.43 -19.16
CA VAL A 244 -4.98 0.47 -19.54
C VAL A 244 -4.62 0.24 -21.00
N ALA A 245 -4.66 1.29 -21.83
CA ALA A 245 -4.21 1.23 -23.20
C ALA A 245 -2.67 1.11 -23.28
N MET A 246 -2.18 0.31 -24.20
CA MET A 246 -0.75 0.11 -24.49
C MET A 246 -0.34 0.87 -25.75
N PRO A 247 0.92 1.37 -25.80
CA PRO A 247 1.53 1.74 -27.07
C PRO A 247 1.67 0.53 -28.00
N ASP A 248 1.69 0.77 -29.29
CA ASP A 248 1.73 -0.26 -30.34
C ASP A 248 2.90 -1.21 -30.16
N PHE A 249 4.11 -0.67 -29.97
CA PHE A 249 5.32 -1.45 -29.77
C PHE A 249 5.23 -2.42 -28.58
N LEU A 250 4.59 -1.99 -27.46
CA LEU A 250 4.44 -2.85 -26.30
C LEU A 250 3.44 -3.99 -26.57
N ALA A 251 2.39 -3.71 -27.33
CA ALA A 251 1.42 -4.73 -27.73
C ALA A 251 2.09 -5.78 -28.65
N GLU A 252 2.90 -5.34 -29.61
CA GLU A 252 3.67 -6.20 -30.51
C GLU A 252 4.68 -7.07 -29.75
N GLU A 253 5.48 -6.48 -28.86
CA GLU A 253 6.45 -7.21 -28.03
C GLU A 253 5.77 -8.26 -27.13
N LEU A 254 4.61 -7.93 -26.52
CA LEU A 254 3.83 -8.86 -25.74
C LEU A 254 3.24 -9.99 -26.57
N GLN A 255 2.73 -9.68 -27.77
CA GLN A 255 2.20 -10.67 -28.69
C GLN A 255 3.30 -11.66 -29.12
N ASP A 256 4.46 -11.15 -29.51
CA ASP A 256 5.62 -11.95 -29.87
C ASP A 256 6.09 -12.84 -28.71
N TYR A 257 6.14 -12.30 -27.50
CA TYR A 257 6.51 -13.07 -26.31
C TYR A 257 5.54 -14.22 -26.04
N ILE A 258 4.23 -13.97 -26.17
CA ILE A 258 3.19 -14.99 -25.97
C ILE A 258 3.27 -16.05 -27.08
N ASN A 259 3.45 -15.66 -28.34
CA ASN A 259 3.53 -16.56 -29.48
C ASN A 259 4.74 -17.52 -29.41
N ARG A 260 5.83 -17.09 -28.78
CA ARG A 260 7.03 -17.93 -28.54
C ARG A 260 6.85 -18.93 -27.41
N GLN A 261 5.79 -18.83 -26.59
CA GLN A 261 5.54 -19.78 -25.50
C GLN A 261 4.72 -20.95 -26.01
N TYR A 262 5.35 -22.14 -26.02
CA TYR A 262 4.67 -23.36 -26.44
C TYR A 262 3.54 -23.72 -25.47
N MET A 263 2.31 -23.93 -25.99
CA MET A 263 1.11 -24.35 -25.24
C MET A 263 0.83 -23.51 -23.97
N LEU A 264 0.99 -22.20 -24.06
CA LEU A 264 0.67 -21.30 -22.93
C LEU A 264 -0.83 -21.42 -22.60
N ASP A 265 -1.15 -21.89 -21.38
CA ASP A 265 -2.51 -21.80 -20.85
C ASP A 265 -2.88 -20.31 -20.67
N PRO A 266 -3.93 -19.80 -21.34
CA PRO A 266 -4.34 -18.40 -21.25
C PRO A 266 -4.65 -17.91 -19.84
N LYS A 267 -4.91 -18.82 -18.89
CA LYS A 267 -5.18 -18.53 -17.49
C LYS A 267 -3.94 -18.59 -16.60
N ARG A 268 -2.82 -19.10 -17.11
CA ARG A 268 -1.55 -19.12 -16.37
C ARG A 268 -0.93 -17.73 -16.34
N ARG A 269 -0.23 -17.42 -15.26
CA ARG A 269 0.53 -16.17 -15.15
C ARG A 269 1.54 -16.05 -16.29
N LEU A 270 1.48 -14.94 -17.01
CA LEU A 270 2.40 -14.64 -18.12
C LEU A 270 3.84 -14.52 -17.61
N PHE A 271 4.00 -13.93 -16.41
CA PHE A 271 5.28 -13.74 -15.73
C PHE A 271 5.31 -14.55 -14.44
N PRO A 272 5.74 -15.83 -14.46
CA PRO A 272 5.73 -16.70 -13.27
C PRO A 272 6.88 -16.40 -12.30
N TYR A 273 7.24 -15.13 -12.17
CA TYR A 273 8.31 -14.65 -11.31
C TYR A 273 7.81 -14.14 -9.96
N THR A 274 8.76 -13.78 -9.10
CA THR A 274 8.52 -13.17 -7.78
C THR A 274 9.05 -11.75 -7.75
N LYS A 275 8.64 -10.98 -6.73
CA LYS A 275 9.18 -9.62 -6.50
C LYS A 275 10.70 -9.62 -6.28
N SER A 276 11.22 -10.64 -5.60
CA SER A 276 12.68 -10.80 -5.43
C SER A 276 13.41 -10.92 -6.76
N PHE A 277 12.86 -11.67 -7.72
CA PHE A 277 13.44 -11.79 -9.05
C PHE A 277 13.55 -10.41 -9.72
N LEU A 278 12.47 -9.64 -9.74
CA LEU A 278 12.49 -8.30 -10.33
C LEU A 278 13.48 -7.37 -9.63
N SER A 279 13.58 -7.47 -8.29
CA SER A 279 14.56 -6.68 -7.54
C SER A 279 16.01 -7.02 -7.87
N HIS A 280 16.31 -8.30 -8.14
CA HIS A 280 17.64 -8.73 -8.57
C HIS A 280 17.95 -8.27 -10.00
N GLU A 281 16.99 -8.40 -10.94
CA GLU A 281 17.16 -7.92 -12.31
C GLU A 281 17.28 -6.38 -12.37
N MET A 282 16.52 -5.64 -11.55
CA MET A 282 16.71 -4.20 -11.39
C MET A 282 18.13 -3.86 -10.94
N LEU A 283 18.65 -4.58 -9.92
CA LEU A 283 20.01 -4.34 -9.43
C LEU A 283 21.05 -4.64 -10.50
N ARG A 284 20.88 -5.73 -11.28
CA ARG A 284 21.75 -6.10 -12.38
C ARG A 284 21.75 -5.01 -13.44
N GLY A 285 20.57 -4.65 -13.95
CA GLY A 285 20.45 -3.65 -15.03
C GLY A 285 20.97 -2.27 -14.61
N CYS A 286 20.74 -1.83 -13.35
CA CYS A 286 21.32 -0.59 -12.85
C CYS A 286 22.86 -0.63 -12.79
N LYS A 287 23.43 -1.79 -12.42
CA LYS A 287 24.88 -1.96 -12.39
C LYS A 287 25.48 -1.91 -13.79
N ASP A 288 24.82 -2.53 -14.76
CA ASP A 288 25.32 -2.65 -16.13
C ASP A 288 25.12 -1.34 -16.92
N SER A 289 24.04 -0.60 -16.67
CA SER A 289 23.75 0.70 -17.32
C SER A 289 24.37 1.91 -16.62
N GLY A 290 24.79 1.79 -15.37
CA GLY A 290 25.24 2.92 -14.55
C GLY A 290 24.11 3.82 -14.05
N VAL A 291 22.84 3.51 -14.31
CA VAL A 291 21.67 4.28 -13.86
C VAL A 291 21.47 4.08 -12.35
N LYS A 292 21.05 5.15 -11.66
CA LYS A 292 20.73 5.08 -10.21
C LYS A 292 19.70 4.00 -9.92
N LYS A 293 19.91 3.25 -8.85
CA LYS A 293 18.93 2.24 -8.41
C LYS A 293 17.72 2.89 -7.77
N ILE A 294 16.53 2.51 -8.23
CA ILE A 294 15.24 2.83 -7.62
C ILE A 294 14.53 1.56 -7.16
N ARG A 295 13.42 1.67 -6.46
CA ARG A 295 12.56 0.51 -6.12
C ARG A 295 11.71 0.15 -7.34
N ILE A 296 11.30 -1.11 -7.47
CA ILE A 296 10.39 -1.54 -8.56
C ILE A 296 9.11 -0.69 -8.59
N HIS A 297 8.57 -0.31 -7.42
CA HIS A 297 7.39 0.54 -7.34
C HIS A 297 7.62 1.95 -7.90
N ASP A 298 8.85 2.43 -7.88
CA ASP A 298 9.21 3.77 -8.36
C ASP A 298 9.16 3.88 -9.89
N LEU A 299 9.13 2.75 -10.64
CA LEU A 299 8.82 2.73 -12.08
C LEU A 299 7.41 3.32 -12.36
N ARG A 300 6.47 3.09 -11.45
CA ARG A 300 5.15 3.71 -11.54
C ARG A 300 5.22 5.21 -11.29
N HIS A 301 6.13 5.67 -10.43
CA HIS A 301 6.39 7.10 -10.22
C HIS A 301 7.07 7.70 -11.46
N SER A 302 8.00 6.96 -12.08
CA SER A 302 8.62 7.34 -13.36
C SER A 302 7.58 7.49 -14.47
N HIS A 303 6.63 6.55 -14.59
CA HIS A 303 5.52 6.67 -15.52
C HIS A 303 4.65 7.89 -15.27
N ALA A 304 4.31 8.18 -14.01
CA ALA A 304 3.52 9.37 -13.66
C ALA A 304 4.28 10.65 -14.00
N SER A 305 5.58 10.74 -13.69
CA SER A 305 6.43 11.87 -14.03
C SER A 305 6.52 12.08 -15.55
N LEU A 306 6.67 11.00 -16.33
CA LEU A 306 6.65 11.06 -17.78
C LEU A 306 5.34 11.69 -18.30
N LEU A 307 4.18 11.25 -17.80
CA LEU A 307 2.88 11.77 -18.22
C LEU A 307 2.70 13.24 -17.83
N ILE A 308 3.18 13.66 -16.65
CA ILE A 308 3.16 15.07 -16.23
C ILE A 308 4.01 15.92 -17.17
N ASN A 309 5.21 15.47 -17.52
CA ASN A 309 6.09 16.15 -18.46
C ASN A 309 5.49 16.24 -19.87
N GLN A 310 4.65 15.29 -20.26
CA GLN A 310 3.86 15.34 -21.50
C GLN A 310 2.60 16.22 -21.40
N GLY A 311 2.36 16.88 -20.28
CA GLY A 311 1.27 17.83 -20.09
C GLY A 311 -0.08 17.21 -19.70
N PHE A 312 -0.15 15.92 -19.39
CA PHE A 312 -1.41 15.29 -18.94
C PHE A 312 -1.81 15.80 -17.56
N ASP A 313 -3.12 15.96 -17.37
CA ASP A 313 -3.70 16.42 -16.11
C ASP A 313 -3.71 15.33 -15.02
N ALA A 314 -3.87 15.77 -13.76
CA ALA A 314 -3.85 14.87 -12.60
C ALA A 314 -5.00 13.87 -12.56
N LEU A 315 -6.15 14.17 -13.19
CA LEU A 315 -7.31 13.27 -13.25
C LEU A 315 -7.01 12.11 -14.19
N THR A 316 -6.56 12.39 -15.40
CA THR A 316 -6.15 11.39 -16.39
C THR A 316 -5.08 10.45 -15.84
N ILE A 317 -4.08 11.01 -15.15
CA ILE A 317 -3.02 10.23 -14.50
C ILE A 317 -3.59 9.36 -13.38
N ALA A 318 -4.48 9.90 -12.53
CA ALA A 318 -5.11 9.16 -11.45
C ALA A 318 -5.94 7.97 -11.97
N GLU A 319 -6.68 8.15 -13.04
CA GLU A 319 -7.47 7.09 -13.69
C GLU A 319 -6.58 5.99 -14.26
N ARG A 320 -5.55 6.36 -15.03
CA ARG A 320 -4.59 5.41 -15.61
C ARG A 320 -3.89 4.61 -14.54
N LEU A 321 -3.47 5.26 -13.45
CA LEU A 321 -2.81 4.60 -12.34
C LEU A 321 -3.80 3.81 -11.44
N GLY A 322 -5.10 4.08 -11.49
CA GLY A 322 -6.12 3.49 -10.61
C GLY A 322 -5.99 3.98 -9.17
N HIS A 323 -5.81 5.28 -8.99
CA HIS A 323 -5.93 5.95 -7.70
C HIS A 323 -7.40 6.17 -7.35
N GLU A 324 -7.80 5.86 -6.13
CA GLU A 324 -9.19 6.03 -5.70
C GLU A 324 -9.60 7.51 -5.63
N LYS A 325 -8.64 8.36 -5.24
CA LYS A 325 -8.80 9.82 -5.14
C LYS A 325 -7.73 10.52 -5.95
N VAL A 326 -8.12 11.54 -6.72
CA VAL A 326 -7.18 12.40 -7.46
C VAL A 326 -6.19 13.08 -6.51
N SER A 327 -6.63 13.39 -5.27
CA SER A 327 -5.76 13.94 -4.23
C SER A 327 -4.53 13.06 -3.94
N THR A 328 -4.60 11.74 -4.18
CA THR A 328 -3.41 10.87 -4.06
C THR A 328 -2.35 11.23 -5.10
N THR A 329 -2.77 11.48 -6.36
CA THR A 329 -1.88 11.92 -7.43
C THR A 329 -1.31 13.31 -7.12
N LEU A 330 -2.16 14.26 -6.74
CA LEU A 330 -1.73 15.61 -6.41
C LEU A 330 -0.77 15.63 -5.21
N ASN A 331 -1.10 14.97 -4.10
CA ASN A 331 -0.24 14.92 -2.91
C ASN A 331 1.13 14.29 -3.20
N THR A 332 1.18 13.38 -4.17
CA THR A 332 2.39 12.66 -4.53
C THR A 332 3.25 13.42 -5.54
N TYR A 333 2.62 14.07 -6.51
CA TYR A 333 3.30 14.62 -7.69
C TYR A 333 3.10 16.12 -7.91
N SER A 334 2.46 16.86 -6.99
CA SER A 334 2.16 18.29 -7.19
C SER A 334 3.40 19.14 -7.52
N HIS A 335 4.54 18.77 -6.94
CA HIS A 335 5.83 19.46 -7.18
C HIS A 335 6.38 19.28 -8.61
N LEU A 336 5.89 18.27 -9.35
CA LEU A 336 6.28 18.01 -10.74
C LEU A 336 5.39 18.74 -11.76
N PHE A 337 4.21 19.20 -11.35
CA PHE A 337 3.33 19.95 -12.25
C PHE A 337 3.88 21.35 -12.50
N PRO A 338 3.99 21.79 -13.78
CA PRO A 338 4.50 23.11 -14.10
C PRO A 338 3.59 24.21 -13.53
N HIS A 339 4.21 25.28 -13.05
CA HIS A 339 3.52 26.49 -12.61
C HIS A 339 3.05 27.31 -13.83
N LYS A 340 1.80 27.08 -14.28
CA LYS A 340 1.22 27.71 -15.47
C LYS A 340 0.62 29.10 -15.22
N GLN A 341 1.01 29.80 -14.15
CA GLN A 341 0.47 31.15 -13.86
C GLN A 341 0.79 32.15 -14.97
N GLY A 342 1.99 32.09 -15.54
CA GLY A 342 2.38 33.00 -16.65
C GLY A 342 1.55 32.70 -17.93
N GLU A 343 1.40 31.43 -18.31
CA GLU A 343 0.57 31.03 -19.44
C GLU A 343 -0.90 31.42 -19.23
N LEU A 344 -1.43 31.25 -18.00
CA LEU A 344 -2.79 31.62 -17.66
C LEU A 344 -3.03 33.12 -17.83
N VAL A 345 -2.10 33.99 -17.35
CA VAL A 345 -2.20 35.42 -17.52
C VAL A 345 -2.13 35.81 -19.00
N GLN A 346 -1.24 35.19 -19.77
CA GLN A 346 -1.12 35.44 -21.20
C GLN A 346 -2.41 35.06 -21.92
N ASN A 347 -2.95 33.86 -21.68
CA ASN A 347 -4.20 33.40 -22.26
C ASN A 347 -5.39 34.32 -21.91
N LEU A 348 -5.45 34.84 -20.67
CA LEU A 348 -6.46 35.82 -20.26
C LEU A 348 -6.31 37.16 -21.01
N GLN A 349 -5.10 37.62 -21.23
CA GLN A 349 -4.82 38.84 -22.02
C GLN A 349 -5.21 38.67 -23.49
N ASP A 350 -4.93 37.50 -24.07
CA ASP A 350 -5.25 37.17 -25.46
C ASP A 350 -6.76 37.13 -25.70
N LEU A 351 -7.55 36.75 -24.69
CA LEU A 351 -9.04 36.81 -24.77
C LEU A 351 -9.56 38.24 -24.95
N LEU A 352 -8.86 39.25 -24.39
CA LEU A 352 -9.24 40.65 -24.52
C LEU A 352 -8.69 41.31 -25.79
N ASN A 353 -7.62 40.73 -26.37
CA ASN A 353 -6.93 41.28 -27.53
C ASN A 353 -6.87 40.25 -28.68
N PRO A 354 -8.00 39.84 -29.29
CA PRO A 354 -8.03 38.75 -30.29
C PRO A 354 -7.30 39.08 -31.62
N LYS A 355 -6.74 40.25 -31.81
CA LYS A 355 -6.09 40.67 -33.07
C LYS A 355 -4.64 40.18 -33.24
N SER A 356 -3.98 39.65 -32.21
CA SER A 356 -2.59 39.18 -32.32
C SER A 356 -2.43 37.72 -32.74
N THR A 357 -3.49 36.92 -32.62
CA THR A 357 -3.44 35.45 -32.89
C THR A 357 -3.62 35.10 -34.36
N LEU A 358 -4.07 36.03 -35.21
CA LEU A 358 -4.29 35.76 -36.65
C LEU A 358 -3.02 35.83 -37.50
N GLN A 359 -1.92 36.41 -37.00
CA GLN A 359 -0.68 36.53 -37.80
C GLN A 359 0.29 35.33 -37.65
N THR A 360 0.11 34.45 -36.68
CA THR A 360 0.98 33.29 -36.51
C THR A 360 0.45 32.02 -37.22
N ASN A 361 -0.83 31.98 -37.62
CA ASN A 361 -1.40 30.83 -38.32
C ASN A 361 -1.35 30.92 -39.85
N GLU A 362 -0.98 32.08 -40.43
CA GLU A 362 -0.84 32.20 -41.90
C GLU A 362 0.47 31.67 -42.47
N LEU A 363 1.44 31.28 -41.63
CA LEU A 363 2.73 30.73 -42.10
C LEU A 363 2.80 29.18 -42.03
N GLN A 364 1.74 28.49 -41.64
CA GLN A 364 1.69 27.00 -41.61
C GLN A 364 0.60 26.33 -42.43
N THR A 365 -0.17 27.09 -43.24
CA THR A 365 -1.17 26.49 -44.15
C THR A 365 -0.83 26.73 -45.61
N THR A 366 0.20 26.04 -46.09
CA THR A 366 0.27 25.64 -47.48
C THR A 366 0.59 24.14 -47.50
N ASN A 367 -0.45 23.37 -47.67
CA ASN A 367 -0.60 22.00 -48.18
C ASN A 367 -1.47 21.13 -47.30
N THR A 368 -2.76 21.16 -47.57
CA THR A 368 -3.60 19.97 -47.83
C THR A 368 -5.08 20.44 -47.97
N GLU A 369 -5.59 20.20 -49.16
CA GLU A 369 -6.99 20.46 -49.54
C GLU A 369 -7.92 19.39 -48.96
N GLU A 370 -9.13 19.89 -48.67
CA GLU A 370 -10.45 19.25 -48.68
C GLU A 370 -10.76 18.07 -47.75
N THR A 371 -11.57 18.37 -46.71
CA THR A 371 -12.93 17.78 -46.63
C THR A 371 -13.80 18.57 -45.63
N SER A 372 -14.93 19.03 -46.12
CA SER A 372 -15.94 19.84 -45.46
C SER A 372 -16.74 19.05 -44.41
N GLY A 373 -16.81 19.54 -43.16
CA GLY A 373 -17.74 19.10 -42.13
C GLY A 373 -18.34 20.31 -41.42
N LYS A 374 -19.64 20.59 -41.66
CA LYS A 374 -20.42 21.68 -41.06
C LYS A 374 -20.52 21.52 -39.55
N ILE A 375 -20.06 22.51 -38.80
CA ILE A 375 -20.30 22.65 -37.36
C ILE A 375 -21.54 23.53 -37.18
N ILE A 376 -22.56 23.01 -36.48
CA ILE A 376 -23.77 23.73 -36.09
C ILE A 376 -23.55 24.36 -34.71
N PRO A 377 -23.75 25.66 -34.49
CA PRO A 377 -23.60 26.29 -33.17
C PRO A 377 -24.81 26.00 -32.29
N MET A 378 -24.57 25.63 -31.03
CA MET A 378 -25.60 25.49 -30.01
C MET A 378 -26.01 26.87 -29.41
N PRO A 379 -27.25 27.09 -29.10
CA PRO A 379 -27.73 28.35 -28.52
C PRO A 379 -27.47 28.39 -26.99
N ILE A 380 -27.00 29.55 -26.53
CA ILE A 380 -26.84 29.90 -25.11
C ILE A 380 -28.24 30.08 -24.50
N ARG A 381 -28.59 29.29 -23.50
CA ARG A 381 -29.77 29.53 -22.64
C ARG A 381 -29.36 30.42 -21.47
N HIS A 382 -29.96 31.63 -21.43
CA HIS A 382 -29.98 32.43 -20.21
C HIS A 382 -30.87 31.74 -19.16
N ILE A 383 -30.33 31.58 -17.96
CA ILE A 383 -31.10 31.24 -16.76
C ILE A 383 -31.17 32.53 -15.92
N ILE A 384 -32.41 32.93 -15.69
CA ILE A 384 -32.81 33.96 -14.73
C ILE A 384 -32.74 33.36 -13.32
#